data_7ea4945e00371e2f06a1425d8e715c7b
#
_entry.id   7ea4945e00371e2f06a1425d8e715c7b
#
_cell.length_a   1.000
_cell.length_b   1.000
_cell.length_c   1.000
_cell.angle_alpha   90.00
_cell.angle_beta   90.00
_cell.angle_gamma   90.00
#
_symmetry.space_group_name_H-M   'P 1'
#
loop_
_entity.id
_entity.type
_entity.pdbx_description
1 polymer ?
#
loop_
_entity_poly.entity_id
_entity_poly.type
_entity_poly.pdbx_seq_one_letter_code
_entity_poly.pdbx_strand_id
1 'polypeptide(L)'
;KFSKKDMFCELTIYFDEKSSKMKAMIDTGNILKEPITKLPVIIVEKRALVQLLPNKILENTEKILGGDAETIESKYATKLKIIPFSSVGRENGILLGFKPDKVLINTEENEELINNVIIAIYNKELSRKNEYSALLGLDIFERRKENESIKTFSR
;
A
#
# COMPACT_ATOMS: atom_id res chain seq x y z
N LYS A 1 -16.92 16.23 -4.40
CA LYS A 1 -16.76 16.62 -3.01
C LYS A 1 -17.14 15.46 -2.10
N PHE A 2 -16.18 14.98 -1.33
CA PHE A 2 -16.39 13.81 -0.47
C PHE A 2 -16.98 14.23 0.87
N SER A 3 -17.98 13.49 1.33
CA SER A 3 -18.44 13.59 2.70
C SER A 3 -17.43 12.86 3.60
N LYS A 4 -17.51 13.08 4.90
CA LYS A 4 -16.65 12.39 5.87
C LYS A 4 -16.78 10.85 5.75
N LYS A 5 -17.95 10.40 5.37
CA LYS A 5 -18.27 8.98 5.16
C LYS A 5 -17.55 8.40 3.93
N ASP A 6 -17.41 9.21 2.89
CA ASP A 6 -16.77 8.81 1.63
C ASP A 6 -15.24 8.80 1.71
N MET A 7 -14.67 9.32 2.80
CA MET A 7 -13.22 9.36 2.99
C MET A 7 -12.65 8.04 3.51
N PHE A 8 -13.49 7.11 3.91
CA PHE A 8 -13.05 5.82 4.44
C PHE A 8 -13.52 4.67 3.57
N CYS A 9 -12.72 3.61 3.57
CA CYS A 9 -13.07 2.38 2.90
C CYS A 9 -12.48 1.21 3.68
N GLU A 10 -12.91 0.00 3.32
CA GLU A 10 -12.34 -1.21 3.87
C GLU A 10 -11.34 -1.76 2.86
N LEU A 11 -10.14 -2.06 3.34
CA LEU A 11 -9.06 -2.59 2.51
C LEU A 11 -8.73 -4.00 2.98
N THR A 12 -8.67 -4.94 2.04
CA THR A 12 -8.16 -6.29 2.31
C THR A 12 -6.96 -6.52 1.44
N ILE A 13 -5.83 -6.85 2.05
CA ILE A 13 -4.58 -7.14 1.36
C ILE A 13 -4.36 -8.64 1.35
N TYR A 14 -4.12 -9.21 0.18
CA TYR A 14 -3.83 -10.63 0.01
C TYR A 14 -2.36 -10.80 -0.37
N PHE A 15 -1.66 -11.64 0.37
CA PHE A 15 -0.25 -11.90 0.11
C PHE A 15 0.14 -13.28 0.65
N ASP A 16 0.77 -14.11 -0.20
CA ASP A 16 1.29 -15.43 0.19
C ASP A 16 0.21 -16.30 0.86
N GLU A 17 -0.96 -16.37 0.24
CA GLU A 17 -2.13 -17.15 0.70
C GLU A 17 -2.70 -16.68 2.05
N LYS A 18 -2.34 -15.49 2.47
CA LYS A 18 -2.82 -14.86 3.69
C LYS A 18 -3.56 -13.58 3.36
N SER A 19 -4.32 -13.08 4.29
CA SER A 19 -5.03 -11.81 4.10
C SER A 19 -5.07 -11.00 5.39
N SER A 20 -5.19 -9.69 5.23
CA SER A 20 -5.39 -8.78 6.35
C SER A 20 -6.40 -7.72 5.93
N LYS A 21 -7.38 -7.49 6.79
CA LYS A 21 -8.45 -6.52 6.55
C LYS A 21 -8.29 -5.34 7.50
N MET A 22 -8.47 -4.13 6.98
CA MET A 22 -8.30 -2.92 7.78
C MET A 22 -9.13 -1.77 7.22
N LYS A 23 -9.34 -0.78 8.05
CA LYS A 23 -9.96 0.47 7.60
C LYS A 23 -8.89 1.38 7.00
N ALA A 24 -9.18 1.94 5.84
CA ALA A 24 -8.30 2.85 5.14
C ALA A 24 -8.96 4.21 4.93
N MET A 25 -8.13 5.25 4.88
CA MET A 25 -8.58 6.59 4.51
C MET A 25 -8.18 6.88 3.08
N ILE A 26 -9.10 7.45 2.32
CA ILE A 26 -8.82 7.95 0.97
C ILE A 26 -8.24 9.36 1.12
N ASP A 27 -6.95 9.47 0.84
CA ASP A 27 -6.22 10.75 0.95
C ASP A 27 -6.01 11.31 -0.45
N THR A 28 -6.77 12.34 -0.78
CA THR A 28 -6.73 12.96 -2.11
C THR A 28 -5.36 13.60 -2.42
N GLY A 29 -4.57 13.90 -1.39
CA GLY A 29 -3.22 14.42 -1.55
C GLY A 29 -2.14 13.36 -1.70
N ASN A 30 -2.49 12.09 -1.55
CA ASN A 30 -1.51 11.01 -1.66
C ASN A 30 -1.29 10.64 -3.13
N ILE A 31 -0.12 11.01 -3.65
CA ILE A 31 0.30 10.71 -5.02
C ILE A 31 1.58 9.84 -5.03
N LEU A 32 1.83 9.14 -3.94
CA LEU A 32 3.03 8.32 -3.80
C LEU A 32 3.02 7.16 -4.80
N LYS A 33 4.13 6.99 -5.51
CA LYS A 33 4.28 5.94 -6.53
C LYS A 33 5.63 5.25 -6.38
N GLU A 34 5.67 3.98 -6.73
CA GLU A 34 6.93 3.25 -6.83
C GLU A 34 7.70 3.78 -8.05
N PRO A 35 8.98 4.17 -7.89
CA PRO A 35 9.68 4.96 -8.92
C PRO A 35 9.96 4.23 -10.23
N ILE A 36 10.13 2.90 -10.21
CA ILE A 36 10.45 2.13 -11.42
C ILE A 36 9.18 1.78 -12.18
N THR A 37 8.21 1.18 -11.52
CA THR A 37 6.97 0.69 -12.15
C THR A 37 5.91 1.77 -12.30
N LYS A 38 6.02 2.86 -11.53
CA LYS A 38 5.01 3.92 -11.43
C LYS A 38 3.68 3.44 -10.84
N LEU A 39 3.69 2.29 -10.19
CA LEU A 39 2.49 1.79 -9.53
C LEU A 39 2.14 2.67 -8.32
N PRO A 40 0.83 2.88 -8.07
CA PRO A 40 0.40 3.61 -6.90
C PRO A 40 0.76 2.85 -5.62
N VAL A 41 0.99 3.60 -4.55
CA VAL A 41 1.41 3.05 -3.26
C VAL A 41 0.33 3.29 -2.22
N ILE A 42 -0.05 2.24 -1.51
CA ILE A 42 -0.88 2.32 -0.31
C ILE A 42 0.05 2.28 0.89
N ILE A 43 -0.07 3.25 1.78
CA ILE A 43 0.72 3.29 3.02
C ILE A 43 -0.06 2.55 4.10
N VAL A 44 0.56 1.57 4.75
CA VAL A 44 -0.10 0.72 5.75
C VAL A 44 0.75 0.64 7.00
N GLU A 45 0.13 0.83 8.16
CA GLU A 45 0.81 0.69 9.44
C GLU A 45 1.32 -0.75 9.63
N LYS A 46 2.52 -0.86 10.14
CA LYS A 46 3.19 -2.14 10.39
C LYS A 46 2.28 -3.12 11.16
N ARG A 47 1.58 -2.64 12.18
CA ARG A 47 0.71 -3.48 13.01
C ARG A 47 -0.41 -4.17 12.23
N ALA A 48 -0.85 -3.60 11.12
CA ALA A 48 -1.89 -4.19 10.28
C ALA A 48 -1.36 -5.24 9.30
N LEU A 49 -0.04 -5.43 9.25
CA LEU A 49 0.62 -6.34 8.33
C LEU A 49 1.17 -7.60 9.00
N VAL A 50 0.95 -7.78 10.30
CA VAL A 50 1.53 -8.89 11.06
C VAL A 50 1.06 -10.26 10.58
N GLN A 51 -0.10 -10.34 9.95
CA GLN A 51 -0.61 -11.59 9.39
C GLN A 51 -0.04 -11.91 8.02
N LEU A 52 0.56 -10.93 7.35
CA LEU A 52 1.00 -11.06 5.97
C LEU A 52 2.51 -11.27 5.84
N LEU A 53 3.30 -10.62 6.68
CA LEU A 53 4.75 -10.62 6.59
C LEU A 53 5.38 -11.19 7.85
N PRO A 54 6.52 -11.89 7.71
CA PRO A 54 7.25 -12.36 8.88
C PRO A 54 7.73 -11.21 9.77
N ASN A 55 7.82 -11.47 11.08
CA ASN A 55 8.35 -10.51 12.03
C ASN A 55 9.78 -10.08 11.68
N LYS A 56 10.57 -10.97 11.10
CA LYS A 56 11.92 -10.63 10.64
C LYS A 56 11.95 -9.45 9.68
N ILE A 57 10.92 -9.32 8.85
CA ILE A 57 10.82 -8.19 7.93
C ILE A 57 10.26 -6.98 8.67
N LEU A 58 9.13 -7.13 9.36
CA LEU A 58 8.44 -6.01 10.00
C LEU A 58 9.27 -5.32 11.09
N GLU A 59 10.07 -6.08 11.82
CA GLU A 59 10.90 -5.54 12.90
C GLU A 59 12.26 -5.02 12.42
N ASN A 60 12.61 -5.22 11.15
CA ASN A 60 13.93 -4.87 10.63
C ASN A 60 13.87 -4.05 9.34
N THR A 61 12.80 -3.29 9.14
CA THR A 61 12.62 -2.50 7.91
C THR A 61 13.80 -1.57 7.62
N GLU A 62 14.32 -0.89 8.64
CA GLU A 62 15.46 0.02 8.47
C GLU A 62 16.75 -0.71 8.11
N LYS A 63 17.00 -1.86 8.72
CA LYS A 63 18.16 -2.69 8.40
C LYS A 63 18.10 -3.20 6.97
N ILE A 64 16.93 -3.64 6.55
CA ILE A 64 16.70 -4.12 5.18
C ILE A 64 16.94 -2.99 4.18
N LEU A 65 16.41 -1.79 4.45
CA LEU A 65 16.63 -0.61 3.62
C LEU A 65 18.11 -0.23 3.55
N GLY A 66 18.88 -0.52 4.60
CA GLY A 66 20.31 -0.30 4.65
C GLY A 66 21.16 -1.38 3.98
N GLY A 67 20.52 -2.42 3.41
CA GLY A 67 21.20 -3.48 2.68
C GLY A 67 21.41 -4.78 3.47
N ASP A 68 20.96 -4.85 4.71
CA ASP A 68 21.08 -6.07 5.54
C ASP A 68 19.85 -6.95 5.32
N ALA A 69 19.92 -7.80 4.30
CA ALA A 69 18.83 -8.67 3.91
C ALA A 69 19.19 -10.16 3.93
N GLU A 70 20.27 -10.51 4.64
CA GLU A 70 20.82 -11.88 4.65
C GLU A 70 19.86 -12.95 5.17
N THR A 71 18.94 -12.58 6.06
CA THR A 71 18.02 -13.53 6.69
C THR A 71 16.66 -13.59 6.04
N ILE A 72 16.44 -12.86 4.94
CA ILE A 72 15.15 -12.82 4.29
C ILE A 72 15.03 -13.96 3.28
N GLU A 73 13.96 -14.73 3.40
CA GLU A 73 13.67 -15.79 2.42
C GLU A 73 13.50 -15.19 1.03
N SER A 74 14.03 -15.88 0.02
CA SER A 74 14.01 -15.39 -1.36
C SER A 74 12.60 -15.09 -1.89
N LYS A 75 11.59 -15.82 -1.44
CA LYS A 75 10.21 -15.57 -1.86
C LYS A 75 9.69 -14.19 -1.45
N TYR A 76 10.19 -13.66 -0.33
CA TYR A 76 9.87 -12.29 0.10
C TYR A 76 10.79 -11.27 -0.55
N ALA A 77 12.09 -11.58 -0.61
CA ALA A 77 13.10 -10.65 -1.14
C ALA A 77 12.76 -10.15 -2.54
N THR A 78 12.25 -11.02 -3.41
CA THR A 78 11.87 -10.65 -4.78
C THR A 78 10.66 -9.73 -4.84
N LYS A 79 9.89 -9.64 -3.77
CA LYS A 79 8.68 -8.79 -3.71
C LYS A 79 8.93 -7.47 -3.01
N LEU A 80 10.08 -7.30 -2.36
CA LEU A 80 10.39 -6.07 -1.63
C LEU A 80 10.73 -4.93 -2.57
N LYS A 81 10.32 -3.73 -2.19
CA LYS A 81 10.52 -2.49 -2.95
C LYS A 81 11.01 -1.39 -2.04
N ILE A 82 11.72 -0.43 -2.61
CA ILE A 82 12.15 0.77 -1.89
C ILE A 82 11.31 1.93 -2.39
N ILE A 83 10.60 2.60 -1.48
CA ILE A 83 9.66 3.66 -1.81
C ILE A 83 10.18 4.98 -1.23
N PRO A 84 10.82 5.83 -2.04
CA PRO A 84 11.19 7.16 -1.57
C PRO A 84 9.96 8.03 -1.42
N PHE A 85 9.95 8.86 -0.39
CA PHE A 85 8.87 9.80 -0.18
C PHE A 85 9.42 11.13 0.27
N SER A 86 8.67 12.19 0.00
CA SER A 86 8.96 13.53 0.48
C SER A 86 7.65 14.24 0.80
N SER A 87 7.69 15.14 1.76
CA SER A 87 6.54 15.98 2.06
C SER A 87 7.02 17.39 2.34
N VAL A 88 6.15 18.35 2.06
CA VAL A 88 6.46 19.78 2.26
C VAL A 88 6.81 20.02 3.73
N GLY A 89 7.98 20.61 3.97
CA GLY A 89 8.42 20.96 5.32
C GLY A 89 8.98 19.82 6.15
N ARG A 90 9.15 18.62 5.56
CA ARG A 90 9.73 17.46 6.25
C ARG A 90 10.90 16.89 5.48
N GLU A 91 11.74 16.16 6.19
CA GLU A 91 12.86 15.46 5.55
C GLU A 91 12.36 14.39 4.59
N ASN A 92 13.09 14.19 3.52
CA ASN A 92 12.87 13.08 2.61
C ASN A 92 13.22 11.77 3.32
N GLY A 93 12.49 10.73 2.99
CA GLY A 93 12.71 9.43 3.58
C GLY A 93 12.47 8.31 2.59
N ILE A 94 12.70 7.09 3.06
CA ILE A 94 12.40 5.89 2.30
C ILE A 94 11.57 4.93 3.16
N LEU A 95 10.67 4.22 2.51
CA LEU A 95 9.86 3.18 3.15
C LEU A 95 10.15 1.86 2.46
N LEU A 96 10.14 0.79 3.24
CA LEU A 96 10.16 -0.55 2.67
C LEU A 96 8.75 -0.88 2.20
N GLY A 97 8.64 -1.37 0.97
CA GLY A 97 7.36 -1.78 0.42
C GLY A 97 7.40 -3.20 -0.09
N PHE A 98 6.25 -3.73 -0.45
CA PHE A 98 6.15 -5.03 -1.09
C PHE A 98 5.02 -5.06 -2.09
N LYS A 99 5.15 -5.94 -3.08
CA LYS A 99 4.11 -6.15 -4.09
C LYS A 99 3.16 -7.22 -3.57
N PRO A 100 1.93 -6.87 -3.19
CA PRO A 100 0.95 -7.88 -2.77
C PRO A 100 0.45 -8.69 -3.97
N ASP A 101 -0.24 -9.78 -3.70
CA ASP A 101 -0.88 -10.55 -4.77
C ASP A 101 -2.05 -9.77 -5.34
N LYS A 102 -2.85 -9.19 -4.48
CA LYS A 102 -3.98 -8.34 -4.86
C LYS A 102 -4.47 -7.57 -3.64
N VAL A 103 -5.24 -6.53 -3.86
CA VAL A 103 -5.97 -5.81 -2.80
C VAL A 103 -7.42 -5.67 -3.20
N LEU A 104 -8.29 -5.77 -2.22
CA LEU A 104 -9.72 -5.54 -2.39
C LEU A 104 -10.08 -4.25 -1.67
N ILE A 105 -10.68 -3.32 -2.39
CA ILE A 105 -11.10 -2.04 -1.83
C ILE A 105 -12.62 -2.02 -1.84
N ASN A 106 -13.21 -1.91 -0.66
CA ASN A 106 -14.63 -1.95 -0.47
C ASN A 106 -15.12 -0.60 0.05
N THR A 107 -15.82 0.12 -0.82
CA THR A 107 -16.50 1.36 -0.45
C THR A 107 -17.99 1.04 -0.31
N GLU A 108 -18.78 1.99 0.15
CA GLU A 108 -20.23 1.75 0.28
C GLU A 108 -20.90 1.45 -1.06
N GLU A 109 -20.35 2.01 -2.14
CA GLU A 109 -20.95 1.88 -3.46
C GLU A 109 -20.38 0.76 -4.30
N ASN A 110 -19.09 0.47 -4.12
CA ASN A 110 -18.37 -0.43 -5.02
C ASN A 110 -17.37 -1.32 -4.28
N GLU A 111 -17.10 -2.46 -4.90
CA GLU A 111 -16.04 -3.37 -4.50
C GLU A 111 -15.08 -3.48 -5.68
N GLU A 112 -13.80 -3.18 -5.45
CA GLU A 112 -12.79 -3.19 -6.51
C GLU A 112 -11.61 -4.06 -6.14
N LEU A 113 -11.20 -4.94 -7.06
CA LEU A 113 -10.04 -5.79 -6.92
C LEU A 113 -8.91 -5.23 -7.77
N ILE A 114 -7.76 -4.97 -7.16
CA ILE A 114 -6.63 -4.32 -7.82
C ILE A 114 -5.37 -5.15 -7.61
N ASN A 115 -4.64 -5.42 -8.71
CA ASN A 115 -3.38 -6.15 -8.67
C ASN A 115 -2.15 -5.24 -8.75
N ASN A 116 -2.27 -4.12 -9.46
CA ASN A 116 -1.15 -3.23 -9.78
C ASN A 116 -1.02 -2.14 -8.72
N VAL A 117 -0.51 -2.51 -7.57
CA VAL A 117 -0.37 -1.65 -6.41
C VAL A 117 0.80 -2.14 -5.56
N ILE A 118 1.43 -1.22 -4.83
CA ILE A 118 2.50 -1.52 -3.88
C ILE A 118 2.01 -1.12 -2.48
N ILE A 119 2.40 -1.92 -1.49
CA ILE A 119 2.14 -1.61 -0.08
C ILE A 119 3.42 -1.08 0.53
N ALA A 120 3.38 0.09 1.13
CA ALA A 120 4.51 0.65 1.87
C ALA A 120 4.27 0.47 3.38
N ILE A 121 5.29 -0.02 4.07
CA ILE A 121 5.23 -0.32 5.50
C ILE A 121 5.55 0.94 6.29
N TYR A 122 4.60 1.39 7.10
CA TYR A 122 4.77 2.57 7.94
C TYR A 122 4.97 2.15 9.38
N ASN A 123 6.08 2.59 9.98
CA ASN A 123 6.47 2.17 11.32
C ASN A 123 5.78 2.95 12.46
N LYS A 124 5.07 4.00 12.12
CA LYS A 124 4.38 4.86 13.08
C LYS A 124 2.88 4.74 12.92
N GLU A 125 2.13 5.50 13.68
CA GLU A 125 0.68 5.57 13.57
C GLU A 125 0.28 6.63 12.54
N LEU A 126 -0.69 6.28 11.69
CA LEU A 126 -1.25 7.21 10.70
C LEU A 126 -2.36 8.06 11.30
N SER A 127 -3.10 7.50 12.25
CA SER A 127 -4.24 8.16 12.87
C SER A 127 -4.05 8.22 14.38
N ARG A 128 -4.25 9.41 14.96
CA ARG A 128 -4.10 9.61 16.42
C ARG A 128 -5.06 8.78 17.25
N LYS A 129 -6.23 8.46 16.70
CA LYS A 129 -7.29 7.73 17.40
C LYS A 129 -7.50 6.33 16.84
N ASN A 130 -6.53 5.81 16.08
CA ASN A 130 -6.64 4.51 15.42
C ASN A 130 -7.91 4.38 14.55
N GLU A 131 -8.33 5.48 13.93
CA GLU A 131 -9.51 5.48 13.06
C GLU A 131 -9.26 4.72 11.77
N TYR A 132 -8.01 4.65 11.32
CA TYR A 132 -7.62 3.91 10.12
C TYR A 132 -6.17 3.47 10.24
N SER A 133 -5.82 2.44 9.48
CA SER A 133 -4.47 1.86 9.48
C SER A 133 -3.79 1.95 8.13
N ALA A 134 -4.45 2.52 7.13
CA ALA A 134 -3.91 2.63 5.78
C ALA A 134 -4.36 3.93 5.13
N LEU A 135 -3.53 4.42 4.20
CA LEU A 135 -3.82 5.59 3.37
C LEU A 135 -3.68 5.20 1.91
N LEU A 136 -4.66 5.56 1.10
CA LEU A 136 -4.59 5.36 -0.34
C LEU A 136 -5.03 6.62 -1.08
N GLY A 137 -4.48 6.82 -2.27
CA GLY A 137 -4.81 7.97 -3.10
C GLY A 137 -5.87 7.64 -4.14
N LEU A 138 -6.41 8.69 -4.76
CA LEU A 138 -7.42 8.54 -5.82
C LEU A 138 -6.87 7.90 -7.09
N ASP A 139 -5.57 7.98 -7.33
CA ASP A 139 -4.93 7.43 -8.52
C ASP A 139 -5.11 5.92 -8.67
N ILE A 140 -5.35 5.21 -7.57
CA ILE A 140 -5.68 3.79 -7.60
C ILE A 140 -6.92 3.54 -8.46
N PHE A 141 -7.94 4.35 -8.30
CA PHE A 141 -9.20 4.24 -9.05
C PHE A 141 -9.05 4.71 -10.49
N GLU A 142 -8.30 5.77 -10.73
CA GLU A 142 -8.04 6.32 -12.06
C GLU A 142 -7.26 5.32 -12.92
N ARG A 143 -6.24 4.68 -12.37
CA ARG A 143 -5.43 3.68 -13.08
C ARG A 143 -6.28 2.50 -13.53
N ARG A 144 -7.26 2.09 -12.74
CA ARG A 144 -8.18 1.02 -13.10
C ARG A 144 -9.03 1.42 -14.32
N LYS A 145 -9.53 2.67 -14.35
CA LYS A 145 -10.29 3.18 -15.48
C LYS A 145 -9.49 3.15 -16.78
N GLU A 146 -8.23 3.54 -16.73
CA GLU A 146 -7.32 3.47 -17.88
C GLU A 146 -7.17 2.04 -18.38
N ASN A 147 -6.96 1.08 -17.48
CA ASN A 147 -6.83 -0.33 -17.82
C ASN A 147 -8.09 -0.88 -18.46
N GLU A 148 -9.25 -0.52 -17.97
CA GLU A 148 -10.54 -0.92 -18.55
C GLU A 148 -10.73 -0.34 -19.94
N SER A 149 -10.35 0.91 -20.15
CA SER A 149 -10.41 1.55 -21.48
C SER A 149 -9.51 0.84 -22.48
N ILE A 150 -8.29 0.49 -22.09
CA ILE A 150 -7.33 -0.25 -22.93
C ILE A 150 -7.89 -1.62 -23.31
N LYS A 151 -8.45 -2.35 -22.36
CA LYS A 151 -9.07 -3.66 -22.61
C LYS A 151 -10.22 -3.56 -23.60
N THR A 152 -11.01 -2.51 -23.53
CA THR A 152 -12.14 -2.27 -24.43
C THR A 152 -11.66 -2.05 -25.86
N PHE A 153 -10.56 -1.33 -26.05
CA PHE A 153 -10.01 -1.04 -27.37
C PHE A 153 -9.25 -2.22 -27.99
N SER A 154 -8.73 -3.15 -27.20
CA SER A 154 -7.95 -4.29 -27.69
C SER A 154 -8.77 -5.48 -28.15
N ARG A 155 -10.10 -5.36 -28.17
CA ARG A 155 -11.00 -6.41 -28.73
C ARG A 155 -11.14 -6.26 -30.24
#